data_1334ed7bd52b33041dee7344fd68854a
#
_entry.id   1334ed7bd52b33041dee7344fd68854a
#
_cell.length_a   1.000
_cell.length_b   1.000
_cell.length_c   1.000
_cell.angle_alpha   90.00
_cell.angle_beta   90.00
_cell.angle_gamma   90.00
#
_symmetry.space_group_name_H-M   'P 1'
#
loop_
_entity.id
_entity.type
_entity.pdbx_description
1 polymer ?
#
loop_
_entity_poly.entity_id
_entity_poly.type
_entity_poly.pdbx_seq_one_letter_code
_entity_poly.pdbx_strand_id
1 'polypeptide(L)'
;MNYLVLAPTSREYRNMNASLQGRDLRHSYTVVRCGVGKALAAANTALAIARAGGEFDRVAVVGYAASTLGRTRGEVVAPRAARYHDCRIPQDFVPELTEPYPLMGHDDAVVWTGDSFVDAAMIAEVKERFGMTSGLFDMESTAVCQAAELFGDLPVVVVKMVSDVPEQGDTEHCYDEFVDSHSDFGAIIDYLENLK
;
A
#
# COMPACT_ATOMS: atom_id res chain seq x y z
N MET A 1 10.45 12.59 12.56
CA MET A 1 9.11 12.00 12.63
C MET A 1 9.22 10.52 12.91
N ASN A 2 8.22 9.96 13.59
CA ASN A 2 8.14 8.55 13.93
C ASN A 2 7.15 7.85 12.98
N TYR A 3 7.63 6.98 12.11
CA TYR A 3 6.80 6.22 11.19
C TYR A 3 6.44 4.84 11.75
N LEU A 4 5.15 4.49 11.72
CA LEU A 4 4.72 3.09 11.73
C LEU A 4 4.76 2.57 10.29
N VAL A 5 5.64 1.63 10.00
CA VAL A 5 5.77 1.04 8.67
C VAL A 5 5.12 -0.33 8.65
N LEU A 6 4.13 -0.50 7.78
CA LEU A 6 3.37 -1.72 7.62
C LEU A 6 3.82 -2.47 6.36
N ALA A 7 4.35 -3.65 6.56
CA ALA A 7 4.78 -4.56 5.49
C ALA A 7 3.91 -5.83 5.54
N PRO A 8 3.14 -6.16 4.50
CA PRO A 8 2.17 -7.26 4.53
C PRO A 8 2.79 -8.63 4.79
N THR A 9 3.82 -8.99 4.06
CA THR A 9 4.43 -10.32 4.08
C THR A 9 5.70 -10.37 4.95
N SER A 10 6.12 -11.59 5.30
CA SER A 10 7.41 -11.79 5.96
C SER A 10 8.60 -11.37 5.08
N ARG A 11 8.45 -11.44 3.75
CA ARG A 11 9.47 -11.03 2.78
C ARG A 11 9.63 -9.51 2.80
N GLU A 12 8.54 -8.76 2.60
CA GLU A 12 8.56 -7.30 2.62
C GLU A 12 9.04 -6.75 3.98
N TYR A 13 8.60 -7.37 5.07
CA TYR A 13 9.09 -7.03 6.42
C TYR A 13 10.62 -7.18 6.53
N ARG A 14 11.19 -8.30 6.05
CA ARG A 14 12.65 -8.50 6.05
C ARG A 14 13.37 -7.53 5.13
N ASN A 15 12.83 -7.31 3.92
CA ASN A 15 13.40 -6.39 2.93
C ASN A 15 13.45 -4.95 3.47
N MET A 16 12.36 -4.49 4.07
CA MET A 16 12.32 -3.15 4.67
C MET A 16 13.33 -3.01 5.81
N ASN A 17 13.39 -3.97 6.75
CA ASN A 17 14.37 -3.91 7.84
C ASN A 17 15.82 -4.00 7.34
N ALA A 18 16.10 -4.83 6.34
CA ALA A 18 17.44 -4.94 5.76
C ALA A 18 17.84 -3.63 5.06
N SER A 19 16.93 -3.03 4.32
CA SER A 19 17.20 -1.77 3.60
C SER A 19 17.35 -0.55 4.52
N LEU A 20 16.85 -0.60 5.75
CA LEU A 20 17.08 0.43 6.78
C LEU A 20 18.46 0.37 7.41
N GLN A 21 19.09 -0.82 7.42
CA GLN A 21 20.37 -1.02 8.11
C GLN A 21 21.50 -0.20 7.50
N GLY A 22 22.30 0.45 8.37
CA GLY A 22 23.48 1.21 7.97
C GLY A 22 23.20 2.54 7.27
N ARG A 23 21.95 2.96 7.16
CA ARG A 23 21.57 4.26 6.61
C ARG A 23 21.60 5.36 7.66
N ASP A 24 22.00 6.57 7.27
CA ASP A 24 21.83 7.77 8.07
C ASP A 24 20.42 8.32 7.81
N LEU A 25 19.53 8.16 8.78
CA LEU A 25 18.08 8.40 8.65
C LEU A 25 17.68 9.61 9.48
N ARG A 26 16.88 10.51 8.87
CA ARG A 26 16.29 11.68 9.55
C ARG A 26 15.05 11.32 10.38
N HIS A 27 14.44 10.17 10.11
CA HIS A 27 13.20 9.71 10.72
C HIS A 27 13.40 8.38 11.43
N SER A 28 12.51 8.08 12.38
CA SER A 28 12.47 6.77 13.06
C SER A 28 11.44 5.88 12.39
N TYR A 29 11.75 4.59 12.26
CA TYR A 29 10.90 3.61 11.58
C TYR A 29 10.64 2.40 12.47
N THR A 30 9.39 2.20 12.85
CA THR A 30 8.93 0.97 13.52
C THR A 30 8.26 0.10 12.48
N VAL A 31 8.94 -0.96 12.04
CA VAL A 31 8.41 -1.86 11.01
C VAL A 31 7.60 -2.97 11.65
N VAL A 32 6.37 -3.16 11.19
CA VAL A 32 5.43 -4.19 11.65
C VAL A 32 4.94 -5.01 10.47
N ARG A 33 4.92 -6.33 10.62
CA ARG A 33 4.25 -7.20 9.67
C ARG A 33 2.74 -7.14 9.90
N CYS A 34 2.00 -6.48 9.01
CA CYS A 34 0.56 -6.33 9.17
C CYS A 34 -0.25 -7.55 8.72
N GLY A 35 0.32 -8.47 7.93
CA GLY A 35 -0.39 -9.61 7.36
C GLY A 35 -1.05 -9.26 6.02
N VAL A 36 -1.33 -10.29 5.23
CA VAL A 36 -1.92 -10.16 3.90
C VAL A 36 -3.44 -10.08 4.00
N GLY A 37 -4.02 -9.20 3.21
CA GLY A 37 -5.46 -9.00 3.10
C GLY A 37 -6.04 -8.02 4.11
N LYS A 38 -7.22 -7.50 3.78
CA LYS A 38 -7.88 -6.38 4.48
C LYS A 38 -8.04 -6.60 5.97
N ALA A 39 -8.53 -7.77 6.38
CA ALA A 39 -8.83 -8.04 7.78
C ALA A 39 -7.58 -8.04 8.68
N LEU A 40 -6.51 -8.73 8.26
CA LEU A 40 -5.26 -8.78 9.03
C LEU A 40 -4.56 -7.42 9.04
N ALA A 41 -4.53 -6.73 7.90
CA ALA A 41 -3.92 -5.41 7.80
C ALA A 41 -4.61 -4.40 8.73
N ALA A 42 -5.94 -4.33 8.72
CA ALA A 42 -6.68 -3.43 9.61
C ALA A 42 -6.45 -3.77 11.09
N ALA A 43 -6.59 -5.05 11.47
CA ALA A 43 -6.46 -5.49 12.86
C ALA A 43 -5.07 -5.23 13.43
N ASN A 44 -4.01 -5.59 12.68
CA ASN A 44 -2.64 -5.40 13.13
C ASN A 44 -2.21 -3.93 13.11
N THR A 45 -2.74 -3.10 12.20
CA THR A 45 -2.54 -1.66 12.21
C THR A 45 -3.14 -1.04 13.47
N ALA A 46 -4.42 -1.30 13.74
CA ALA A 46 -5.08 -0.80 14.93
C ALA A 46 -4.37 -1.22 16.22
N LEU A 47 -3.95 -2.50 16.29
CA LEU A 47 -3.21 -3.02 17.43
C LEU A 47 -1.85 -2.33 17.60
N ALA A 48 -1.11 -2.08 16.52
CA ALA A 48 0.19 -1.42 16.58
C ALA A 48 0.06 0.02 17.06
N ILE A 49 -0.90 0.78 16.51
CA ILE A 49 -1.15 2.17 16.92
C ILE A 49 -1.60 2.24 18.40
N ALA A 50 -2.54 1.38 18.80
CA ALA A 50 -3.03 1.34 20.17
C ALA A 50 -1.94 1.03 21.20
N ARG A 51 -1.03 0.11 20.87
CA ARG A 51 0.10 -0.26 21.76
C ARG A 51 1.14 0.84 21.89
N ALA A 52 1.32 1.64 20.85
CA ALA A 52 2.27 2.75 20.87
C ALA A 52 1.76 4.00 21.61
N GLY A 53 0.47 4.06 21.97
CA GLY A 53 -0.07 5.16 22.79
C GLY A 53 0.01 6.54 22.15
N GLY A 54 0.05 6.64 20.82
CA GLY A 54 0.10 7.92 20.10
C GLY A 54 1.51 8.40 19.74
N GLU A 55 2.51 7.50 19.79
CA GLU A 55 3.92 7.85 19.49
C GLU A 55 4.23 8.02 17.99
N PHE A 56 3.32 7.61 17.08
CA PHE A 56 3.54 7.73 15.66
C PHE A 56 3.02 9.06 15.10
N ASP A 57 3.82 9.68 14.24
CA ASP A 57 3.44 10.87 13.48
C ASP A 57 2.76 10.49 12.15
N ARG A 58 3.10 9.33 11.58
CA ARG A 58 2.65 8.86 10.27
C ARG A 58 2.59 7.34 10.19
N VAL A 59 1.69 6.85 9.35
CA VAL A 59 1.65 5.43 8.93
C VAL A 59 2.14 5.32 7.50
N ALA A 60 3.06 4.39 7.23
CA ALA A 60 3.53 4.06 5.89
C ALA A 60 3.16 2.62 5.53
N VAL A 61 2.49 2.40 4.40
CA VAL A 61 2.26 1.07 3.83
C VAL A 61 3.27 0.85 2.72
N VAL A 62 4.14 -0.13 2.88
CA VAL A 62 5.22 -0.43 1.93
C VAL A 62 5.09 -1.84 1.38
N GLY A 63 5.68 -2.09 0.21
CA GLY A 63 5.71 -3.41 -0.39
C GLY A 63 5.56 -3.36 -1.90
N TYR A 64 5.06 -4.47 -2.45
CA TYR A 64 4.82 -4.61 -3.87
C TYR A 64 3.35 -4.39 -4.21
N ALA A 65 3.09 -4.05 -5.48
CA ALA A 65 1.74 -3.92 -6.01
C ALA A 65 1.72 -4.22 -7.52
N ALA A 66 0.63 -4.79 -8.00
CA ALA A 66 0.34 -4.82 -9.42
C ALA A 66 -0.01 -3.41 -9.92
N SER A 67 0.16 -3.15 -11.21
CA SER A 67 -0.10 -1.85 -11.82
C SER A 67 -0.90 -1.97 -13.11
N THR A 68 -1.57 -0.87 -13.49
CA THR A 68 -2.12 -0.70 -14.82
C THR A 68 -1.04 -0.45 -15.88
N LEU A 69 -1.41 -0.55 -17.16
CA LEU A 69 -0.54 -0.14 -18.28
C LEU A 69 0.04 1.26 -18.10
N GLY A 70 1.25 1.45 -18.58
CA GLY A 70 1.99 2.74 -18.50
C GLY A 70 2.99 2.81 -17.36
N ARG A 71 3.04 1.81 -16.49
CA ARG A 71 4.07 1.63 -15.46
C ARG A 71 5.02 0.51 -15.83
N THR A 72 6.21 0.52 -15.20
CA THR A 72 7.22 -0.51 -15.39
C THR A 72 7.52 -1.23 -14.08
N ARG A 73 7.87 -2.51 -14.16
CA ARG A 73 8.32 -3.28 -12.99
C ARG A 73 9.54 -2.61 -12.36
N GLY A 74 9.57 -2.55 -11.04
CA GLY A 74 10.62 -1.88 -10.27
C GLY A 74 10.40 -0.37 -10.07
N GLU A 75 9.43 0.22 -10.74
CA GLU A 75 9.04 1.61 -10.49
C GLU A 75 8.48 1.77 -9.07
N VAL A 76 8.95 2.78 -8.34
CA VAL A 76 8.41 3.12 -7.02
C VAL A 76 7.35 4.20 -7.17
N VAL A 77 6.17 3.92 -6.69
CA VAL A 77 4.99 4.77 -6.84
C VAL A 77 4.39 5.09 -5.47
N ALA A 78 4.05 6.35 -5.25
CA ALA A 78 3.36 6.81 -4.05
C ALA A 78 2.03 7.48 -4.43
N PRO A 79 0.93 6.70 -4.48
CA PRO A 79 -0.37 7.17 -4.91
C PRO A 79 -0.94 8.22 -3.95
N ARG A 80 -1.79 9.10 -4.47
CA ARG A 80 -2.45 10.16 -3.68
C ARG A 80 -3.75 9.74 -3.01
N ALA A 81 -4.28 8.56 -3.34
CA ALA A 81 -5.52 8.08 -2.77
C ALA A 81 -5.58 6.55 -2.72
N ALA A 82 -6.40 6.03 -1.80
CA ALA A 82 -6.67 4.60 -1.65
C ALA A 82 -8.17 4.33 -1.69
N ARG A 83 -8.58 3.21 -2.30
CA ARG A 83 -9.97 2.80 -2.41
C ARG A 83 -10.11 1.29 -2.53
N TYR A 84 -11.21 0.73 -2.00
CA TYR A 84 -11.58 -0.66 -2.28
C TYR A 84 -12.11 -0.82 -3.70
N HIS A 85 -11.65 -1.84 -4.42
CA HIS A 85 -12.21 -2.22 -5.71
C HIS A 85 -13.28 -3.33 -5.60
N ASP A 86 -13.19 -4.16 -4.56
CA ASP A 86 -14.03 -5.34 -4.35
C ASP A 86 -15.19 -5.11 -3.35
N CYS A 87 -15.26 -3.94 -2.72
CA CYS A 87 -16.35 -3.61 -1.81
C CYS A 87 -17.65 -3.37 -2.60
N ARG A 88 -18.68 -4.17 -2.30
CA ARG A 88 -20.00 -4.11 -2.94
C ARG A 88 -21.12 -3.82 -1.94
N ILE A 89 -20.78 -3.21 -0.80
CA ILE A 89 -21.77 -2.79 0.19
C ILE A 89 -22.49 -1.55 -0.37
N PRO A 90 -23.84 -1.49 -0.29
CA PRO A 90 -24.57 -0.31 -0.71
C PRO A 90 -24.12 0.96 0.02
N GLN A 91 -24.01 2.07 -0.69
CA GLN A 91 -23.51 3.35 -0.16
C GLN A 91 -24.26 3.84 1.09
N ASP A 92 -25.55 3.57 1.17
CA ASP A 92 -26.41 3.97 2.31
C ASP A 92 -25.96 3.31 3.64
N PHE A 93 -25.22 2.20 3.57
CA PHE A 93 -24.70 1.50 4.76
C PHE A 93 -23.28 1.92 5.16
N VAL A 94 -22.49 2.39 4.21
CA VAL A 94 -21.08 2.79 4.42
C VAL A 94 -20.75 4.01 3.55
N PRO A 95 -21.38 5.16 3.83
CA PRO A 95 -21.17 6.38 3.05
C PRO A 95 -19.70 6.80 3.02
N GLU A 96 -18.93 6.54 4.08
CA GLU A 96 -17.50 6.81 4.18
C GLU A 96 -16.64 6.05 3.16
N LEU A 97 -17.14 4.94 2.60
CA LEU A 97 -16.44 4.20 1.54
C LEU A 97 -16.76 4.68 0.12
N THR A 98 -17.55 5.74 -0.02
CA THR A 98 -17.92 6.31 -1.33
C THR A 98 -16.78 7.08 -1.96
N GLU A 99 -16.01 7.78 -1.14
CA GLU A 99 -14.88 8.60 -1.55
C GLU A 99 -13.55 7.87 -1.29
N PRO A 100 -12.53 8.11 -2.11
CA PRO A 100 -11.19 7.57 -1.84
C PRO A 100 -10.60 8.19 -0.57
N TYR A 101 -9.89 7.39 0.23
CA TYR A 101 -9.06 7.89 1.33
C TYR A 101 -7.89 8.72 0.78
N PRO A 102 -7.68 9.95 1.26
CA PRO A 102 -6.54 10.76 0.86
C PRO A 102 -5.24 10.17 1.42
N LEU A 103 -4.20 10.18 0.60
CA LEU A 103 -2.86 9.76 0.96
C LEU A 103 -1.88 10.92 0.82
N MET A 104 -0.73 10.80 1.49
CA MET A 104 0.36 11.78 1.39
C MET A 104 1.20 11.64 0.11
N GLY A 105 0.91 10.67 -0.74
CA GLY A 105 1.60 10.47 -2.01
C GLY A 105 1.33 11.60 -3.01
N HIS A 106 2.24 11.76 -3.97
CA HIS A 106 2.16 12.82 -4.98
C HIS A 106 1.87 12.32 -6.39
N ASP A 107 1.79 11.00 -6.57
CA ASP A 107 1.43 10.40 -7.85
C ASP A 107 -0.10 10.46 -8.07
N ASP A 108 -0.51 10.77 -9.29
CA ASP A 108 -1.93 10.85 -9.65
C ASP A 108 -2.65 9.49 -9.67
N ALA A 109 -1.95 8.41 -9.32
CA ALA A 109 -2.54 7.09 -9.19
C ALA A 109 -3.42 6.96 -7.94
N VAL A 110 -4.35 6.01 -8.00
CA VAL A 110 -5.11 5.48 -6.86
C VAL A 110 -4.62 4.07 -6.58
N VAL A 111 -4.41 3.71 -5.32
CA VAL A 111 -4.23 2.31 -4.94
C VAL A 111 -5.58 1.66 -4.67
N TRP A 112 -5.86 0.58 -5.39
CA TRP A 112 -7.09 -0.19 -5.36
C TRP A 112 -6.88 -1.46 -4.53
N THR A 113 -7.52 -1.52 -3.38
CA THR A 113 -7.34 -2.62 -2.44
C THR A 113 -8.46 -3.66 -2.55
N GLY A 114 -8.09 -4.94 -2.57
CA GLY A 114 -9.04 -6.05 -2.55
C GLY A 114 -8.38 -7.37 -2.11
N ASP A 115 -9.16 -8.37 -1.71
CA ASP A 115 -8.65 -9.64 -1.16
C ASP A 115 -8.38 -10.71 -2.24
N SER A 116 -7.83 -10.28 -3.39
CA SER A 116 -7.44 -11.19 -4.47
C SER A 116 -6.30 -10.63 -5.31
N PHE A 117 -5.50 -11.50 -5.92
CA PHE A 117 -4.66 -11.11 -7.05
C PHE A 117 -5.55 -10.64 -8.19
N VAL A 118 -5.12 -9.59 -8.88
CA VAL A 118 -5.86 -9.03 -10.00
C VAL A 118 -5.30 -9.53 -11.33
N ASP A 119 -6.21 -9.79 -12.25
CA ASP A 119 -5.92 -10.06 -13.66
C ASP A 119 -6.39 -8.90 -14.56
N ALA A 120 -6.13 -9.01 -15.86
CA ALA A 120 -6.51 -7.99 -16.82
C ALA A 120 -8.04 -7.77 -16.89
N ALA A 121 -8.85 -8.81 -16.65
CA ALA A 121 -10.30 -8.72 -16.68
C ALA A 121 -10.83 -7.96 -15.46
N MET A 122 -10.29 -8.23 -14.29
CA MET A 122 -10.61 -7.48 -13.05
C MET A 122 -10.19 -6.01 -13.18
N ILE A 123 -9.02 -5.72 -13.74
CA ILE A 123 -8.58 -4.35 -13.99
C ILE A 123 -9.57 -3.64 -14.94
N ALA A 124 -10.02 -4.30 -16.01
CA ALA A 124 -11.01 -3.74 -16.94
C ALA A 124 -12.34 -3.44 -16.23
N GLU A 125 -12.83 -4.34 -15.35
CA GLU A 125 -14.04 -4.10 -14.54
C GLU A 125 -13.89 -2.86 -13.64
N VAL A 126 -12.73 -2.71 -12.98
CA VAL A 126 -12.46 -1.56 -12.10
C VAL A 126 -12.39 -0.26 -12.92
N LYS A 127 -11.77 -0.30 -14.11
CA LYS A 127 -11.73 0.84 -15.04
C LYS A 127 -13.13 1.28 -15.46
N GLU A 128 -13.99 0.33 -15.83
CA GLU A 128 -15.37 0.62 -16.23
C GLU A 128 -16.20 1.17 -15.07
N ARG A 129 -16.13 0.50 -13.90
CA ARG A 129 -16.95 0.83 -12.73
C ARG A 129 -16.63 2.19 -12.13
N PHE A 130 -15.35 2.57 -12.10
CA PHE A 130 -14.88 3.76 -11.36
C PHE A 130 -14.28 4.85 -12.26
N GLY A 131 -14.25 4.67 -13.58
CA GLY A 131 -13.62 5.60 -14.51
C GLY A 131 -12.10 5.72 -14.30
N MET A 132 -11.45 4.64 -13.81
CA MET A 132 -10.03 4.64 -13.49
C MET A 132 -9.17 4.75 -14.76
N THR A 133 -8.16 5.62 -14.73
CA THR A 133 -7.18 5.78 -15.83
C THR A 133 -5.83 5.18 -15.50
N SER A 134 -5.40 5.27 -14.24
CA SER A 134 -4.13 4.73 -13.74
C SER A 134 -4.30 4.27 -12.30
N GLY A 135 -3.66 3.18 -11.92
CA GLY A 135 -3.77 2.66 -10.56
C GLY A 135 -2.75 1.59 -10.22
N LEU A 136 -2.61 1.39 -8.92
CA LEU A 136 -1.95 0.25 -8.32
C LEU A 136 -3.00 -0.68 -7.71
N PHE A 137 -2.68 -1.95 -7.57
CA PHE A 137 -3.54 -2.93 -6.93
C PHE A 137 -2.77 -3.63 -5.82
N ASP A 138 -3.35 -3.61 -4.62
CA ASP A 138 -2.82 -4.30 -3.45
C ASP A 138 -3.93 -4.94 -2.61
N MET A 139 -3.57 -5.51 -1.48
CA MET A 139 -4.53 -6.21 -0.62
C MET A 139 -4.69 -5.54 0.76
N GLU A 140 -4.04 -4.39 1.04
CA GLU A 140 -3.95 -3.86 2.40
C GLU A 140 -4.23 -2.37 2.55
N SER A 141 -3.80 -1.53 1.62
CA SER A 141 -3.64 -0.08 1.82
C SER A 141 -4.91 0.62 2.31
N THR A 142 -6.05 0.37 1.69
CA THR A 142 -7.32 1.00 2.10
C THR A 142 -7.76 0.56 3.51
N ALA A 143 -7.51 -0.71 3.86
CA ALA A 143 -7.84 -1.22 5.19
C ALA A 143 -6.95 -0.61 6.29
N VAL A 144 -5.70 -0.30 5.95
CA VAL A 144 -4.80 0.46 6.83
C VAL A 144 -5.30 1.89 7.01
N CYS A 145 -5.75 2.58 5.94
CA CYS A 145 -6.35 3.92 6.05
C CYS A 145 -7.55 3.91 7.00
N GLN A 146 -8.46 2.96 6.83
CA GLN A 146 -9.62 2.78 7.69
C GLN A 146 -9.25 2.56 9.16
N ALA A 147 -8.21 1.76 9.41
CA ALA A 147 -7.74 1.53 10.77
C ALA A 147 -7.06 2.77 11.38
N ALA A 148 -6.29 3.52 10.59
CA ALA A 148 -5.62 4.75 11.04
C ALA A 148 -6.62 5.86 11.40
N GLU A 149 -7.71 5.99 10.64
CA GLU A 149 -8.79 6.96 10.88
C GLU A 149 -9.42 6.80 12.28
N LEU A 150 -9.49 5.58 12.83
CA LEU A 150 -9.99 5.32 14.18
C LEU A 150 -9.14 5.99 15.29
N PHE A 151 -7.93 6.43 14.97
CA PHE A 151 -6.98 7.02 15.90
C PHE A 151 -6.71 8.51 15.64
N GLY A 152 -7.69 9.23 15.08
CA GLY A 152 -7.65 10.68 14.92
C GLY A 152 -6.91 11.15 13.67
N ASP A 153 -7.27 10.61 12.52
CA ASP A 153 -6.77 11.03 11.20
C ASP A 153 -5.23 10.99 11.07
N LEU A 154 -4.61 9.95 11.62
CA LEU A 154 -3.18 9.74 11.51
C LEU A 154 -2.77 9.65 10.02
N PRO A 155 -1.91 10.57 9.51
CA PRO A 155 -1.63 10.64 8.08
C PRO A 155 -1.03 9.34 7.54
N VAL A 156 -1.55 8.88 6.40
CA VAL A 156 -1.11 7.65 5.75
C VAL A 156 -0.38 7.97 4.44
N VAL A 157 0.77 7.34 4.24
CA VAL A 157 1.47 7.29 2.96
C VAL A 157 1.55 5.83 2.48
N VAL A 158 1.26 5.60 1.22
CA VAL A 158 1.49 4.31 0.55
C VAL A 158 2.65 4.47 -0.39
N VAL A 159 3.65 3.58 -0.31
CA VAL A 159 4.79 3.56 -1.24
C VAL A 159 5.00 2.13 -1.70
N LYS A 160 4.73 1.86 -2.96
CA LYS A 160 4.78 0.52 -3.54
C LYS A 160 5.80 0.44 -4.68
N MET A 161 6.46 -0.69 -4.78
CA MET A 161 7.25 -1.06 -5.96
C MET A 161 6.37 -1.89 -6.89
N VAL A 162 6.27 -1.50 -8.14
CA VAL A 162 5.50 -2.24 -9.15
C VAL A 162 6.14 -3.60 -9.38
N SER A 163 5.42 -4.67 -9.09
CA SER A 163 5.86 -6.05 -9.27
C SER A 163 5.46 -6.62 -10.63
N ASP A 164 4.27 -6.28 -11.10
CA ASP A 164 3.63 -6.86 -12.27
C ASP A 164 2.64 -5.91 -12.92
N VAL A 165 2.38 -6.14 -14.21
CA VAL A 165 1.39 -5.40 -15.01
C VAL A 165 0.49 -6.43 -15.71
N PRO A 166 -0.62 -6.86 -15.07
CA PRO A 166 -1.45 -7.96 -15.56
C PRO A 166 -2.01 -7.74 -16.98
N GLU A 167 -2.23 -6.48 -17.38
CA GLU A 167 -2.67 -6.13 -18.74
C GLU A 167 -1.60 -6.39 -19.82
N GLN A 168 -0.35 -6.66 -19.43
CA GLN A 168 0.74 -7.12 -20.33
C GLN A 168 0.90 -8.65 -20.35
N GLY A 169 -0.01 -9.37 -19.68
CA GLY A 169 0.03 -10.82 -19.58
C GLY A 169 0.80 -11.34 -18.36
N ASP A 170 1.16 -10.46 -17.42
CA ASP A 170 1.79 -10.86 -16.18
C ASP A 170 0.80 -11.65 -15.30
N THR A 171 1.34 -12.64 -14.60
CA THR A 171 0.61 -13.57 -13.74
C THR A 171 1.16 -13.54 -12.33
N GLU A 172 0.52 -14.27 -11.43
CA GLU A 172 1.03 -14.51 -10.07
C GLU A 172 2.46 -15.08 -10.07
N HIS A 173 2.80 -15.90 -11.04
CA HIS A 173 4.17 -16.42 -11.21
C HIS A 173 5.17 -15.30 -11.53
N CYS A 174 4.80 -14.33 -12.37
CA CYS A 174 5.63 -13.15 -12.65
C CYS A 174 5.85 -12.30 -11.40
N TYR A 175 4.85 -12.18 -10.53
CA TYR A 175 4.99 -11.56 -9.21
C TYR A 175 6.05 -12.27 -8.37
N ASP A 176 5.96 -13.60 -8.22
CA ASP A 176 6.90 -14.38 -7.40
C ASP A 176 8.34 -14.24 -7.89
N GLU A 177 8.57 -14.37 -9.20
CA GLU A 177 9.90 -14.19 -9.81
C GLU A 177 10.47 -12.79 -9.58
N PHE A 178 9.62 -11.76 -9.70
CA PHE A 178 10.04 -10.37 -9.48
C PHE A 178 10.45 -10.15 -8.01
N VAL A 179 9.61 -10.55 -7.08
CA VAL A 179 9.81 -10.35 -5.64
C VAL A 179 11.05 -11.09 -5.13
N ASP A 180 11.37 -12.26 -5.72
CA ASP A 180 12.59 -13.01 -5.40
C ASP A 180 13.87 -12.27 -5.80
N SER A 181 13.83 -11.50 -6.86
CA SER A 181 14.99 -10.77 -7.41
C SER A 181 15.09 -9.30 -6.95
N HIS A 182 14.04 -8.72 -6.40
CA HIS A 182 13.97 -7.30 -6.04
C HIS A 182 13.71 -7.12 -4.53
N SER A 183 14.75 -7.32 -3.72
CA SER A 183 14.65 -7.25 -2.25
C SER A 183 15.07 -5.89 -1.66
N ASP A 184 15.64 -4.99 -2.45
CA ASP A 184 16.08 -3.68 -2.00
C ASP A 184 14.93 -2.66 -2.00
N PHE A 185 14.56 -2.17 -0.83
CA PHE A 185 13.57 -1.11 -0.62
C PHE A 185 14.21 0.27 -0.41
N GLY A 186 15.45 0.45 -0.84
CA GLY A 186 16.18 1.71 -0.71
C GLY A 186 15.42 2.89 -1.30
N ALA A 187 14.87 2.76 -2.50
CA ALA A 187 14.09 3.82 -3.15
C ALA A 187 12.78 4.16 -2.40
N ILE A 188 12.15 3.17 -1.73
CA ILE A 188 11.00 3.41 -0.85
C ILE A 188 11.41 4.26 0.36
N ILE A 189 12.54 3.90 0.99
CA ILE A 189 13.09 4.65 2.13
C ILE A 189 13.43 6.08 1.70
N ASP A 190 14.13 6.24 0.57
CA ASP A 190 14.49 7.56 0.04
C ASP A 190 13.26 8.44 -0.22
N TYR A 191 12.15 7.85 -0.67
CA TYR A 191 10.89 8.56 -0.79
C TYR A 191 10.37 9.03 0.58
N LEU A 192 10.31 8.13 1.58
CA LEU A 192 9.82 8.45 2.93
C LEU A 192 10.69 9.52 3.63
N GLU A 193 12.02 9.46 3.44
CA GLU A 193 12.98 10.43 3.97
C GLU A 193 12.82 11.83 3.38
N ASN A 194 12.29 11.97 2.15
CA ASN A 194 12.08 13.23 1.46
C ASN A 194 10.63 13.74 1.51
N LEU A 195 9.70 12.97 2.07
CA LEU A 195 8.30 13.35 2.20
C LEU A 195 8.15 14.47 3.25
N LYS A 196 7.53 15.57 2.82
CA LYS A 196 7.32 16.77 3.66
C LYS A 196 6.05 16.68 4.51
#